data_4254ab59058b1fa2b088135a20118d3a
#
_entry.id   4254ab59058b1fa2b088135a20118d3a
#
_cell.length_a   1.000
_cell.length_b   1.000
_cell.length_c   1.000
_cell.angle_alpha   90.00
_cell.angle_beta   90.00
_cell.angle_gamma   90.00
#
_symmetry.space_group_name_H-M   'P 1'
#
loop_
_entity.id
_entity.type
_entity.pdbx_description
1 polymer ?
#
loop_
_entity_poly.entity_id
_entity_poly.type
_entity_poly.pdbx_seq_one_letter_code
_entity_poly.pdbx_strand_id
1 'polypeptide(L)'
;MDRKCQASCAFGKIYHKRKQVHKDLSKISLFILKEFDYNGNMLKKQHMDEFVVTKDDDIDSLRKEEVGMSVDIGIDLGTASVLVYVKGKGVILKEPSVVAYDRDTNAIKAIGEEARLMLGRTPGNIVAVRPLRQGVISDYTVTEKMIKYFVQKALGKRTFKKPRISICVPSGVTEVERKAVEEATYAAGAREVHLIEEPVAAAIGAGIDISKPCGNMIVDIGGGTSDIAVISLGGTVVNTSLKIAGDDFDEAIVRYMRKKHNLLIGERTAEDIKIKIGTTYPLIEDETLEVRGRNLVTGLPKTVKVTSSETEEALRETTGQIVEGVMSVLERTPPELSADILDRGIMLTGGGSMLRGMEEMIEERTGINTMTADDPMKVVAIGTGEYVEFMDERIGIF
;
A
#
# COMPACT_ATOMS: atom_id res chain seq x y z
N MET A 1 3.09 -11.99 -37.91
CA MET A 1 3.70 -10.98 -37.02
C MET A 1 2.73 -9.85 -36.86
N ASP A 2 2.04 -9.78 -35.74
CA ASP A 2 0.67 -9.33 -35.69
C ASP A 2 0.44 -7.94 -35.10
N ARG A 3 -0.55 -7.25 -35.69
CA ARG A 3 -1.01 -5.89 -35.33
C ARG A 3 -1.71 -5.79 -33.97
N LYS A 4 -1.68 -6.81 -33.13
CA LYS A 4 -2.34 -6.84 -31.81
C LYS A 4 -1.51 -6.29 -30.67
N CYS A 5 -0.19 -6.19 -30.83
CA CYS A 5 0.71 -5.67 -29.78
C CYS A 5 0.71 -4.13 -29.66
N GLN A 6 0.23 -3.41 -30.69
CA GLN A 6 0.18 -1.94 -30.65
C GLN A 6 -1.03 -1.35 -29.88
N ALA A 7 -2.03 -2.16 -29.58
CA ALA A 7 -3.23 -1.71 -28.85
C ALA A 7 -2.98 -1.51 -27.34
N SER A 8 -2.06 -2.28 -26.76
CA SER A 8 -1.75 -2.18 -25.32
C SER A 8 -1.06 -0.85 -24.94
N CYS A 9 -0.21 -0.33 -25.85
CA CYS A 9 0.48 0.96 -25.63
C CYS A 9 -0.47 2.18 -25.75
N ALA A 10 -1.60 2.01 -26.44
CA ALA A 10 -2.58 3.10 -26.60
C ALA A 10 -3.48 3.26 -25.36
N PHE A 11 -3.74 2.18 -24.63
CA PHE A 11 -4.58 2.21 -23.42
C PHE A 11 -3.91 2.96 -22.25
N GLY A 12 -2.60 2.79 -22.04
CA GLY A 12 -1.87 3.54 -21.04
C GLY A 12 -1.91 5.08 -21.28
N LYS A 13 -1.88 5.49 -22.55
CA LYS A 13 -1.98 6.92 -22.92
C LYS A 13 -3.40 7.49 -22.73
N ILE A 14 -4.45 6.68 -22.87
CA ILE A 14 -5.84 7.12 -22.66
C ILE A 14 -6.13 7.24 -21.16
N TYR A 15 -5.58 6.37 -20.31
CA TYR A 15 -5.72 6.43 -18.87
C TYR A 15 -5.01 7.66 -18.27
N HIS A 16 -3.83 7.99 -18.76
CA HIS A 16 -3.12 9.22 -18.38
C HIS A 16 -3.89 10.50 -18.79
N LYS A 17 -4.54 10.50 -19.97
CA LYS A 17 -5.38 11.64 -20.39
C LYS A 17 -6.63 11.80 -19.52
N ARG A 18 -7.28 10.72 -19.09
CA ARG A 18 -8.43 10.81 -18.16
C ARG A 18 -8.06 11.31 -16.78
N LYS A 19 -6.91 10.89 -16.22
CA LYS A 19 -6.42 11.43 -14.93
C LYS A 19 -6.07 12.93 -14.98
N GLN A 20 -5.59 13.41 -16.12
CA GLN A 20 -5.27 14.83 -16.31
C GLN A 20 -6.54 15.69 -16.37
N VAL A 21 -7.59 15.22 -17.04
CA VAL A 21 -8.89 15.88 -17.11
C VAL A 21 -9.57 15.97 -15.73
N HIS A 22 -9.45 14.96 -14.87
CA HIS A 22 -10.01 15.01 -13.52
C HIS A 22 -9.24 15.95 -12.56
N LYS A 23 -7.94 16.16 -12.77
CA LYS A 23 -7.16 17.13 -11.98
C LYS A 23 -7.45 18.58 -12.35
N ASP A 24 -7.86 18.85 -13.58
CA ASP A 24 -8.16 20.21 -14.05
C ASP A 24 -9.59 20.65 -13.69
N LEU A 25 -10.53 19.73 -13.50
CA LEU A 25 -11.90 20.06 -13.09
C LEU A 25 -12.02 20.58 -11.64
N SER A 26 -11.05 20.30 -10.78
CA SER A 26 -11.07 20.82 -9.40
C SER A 26 -10.60 22.26 -9.25
N LYS A 27 -10.18 22.93 -10.32
CA LYS A 27 -9.67 24.30 -10.35
C LYS A 27 -10.43 25.26 -11.27
N ILE A 28 -11.60 24.88 -11.78
CA ILE A 28 -12.44 25.79 -12.55
C ILE A 28 -13.30 26.58 -11.56
N SER A 29 -12.69 27.56 -10.91
CA SER A 29 -13.36 28.78 -10.47
C SER A 29 -13.74 29.59 -11.70
N LEU A 30 -15.02 29.96 -11.74
CA LEU A 30 -15.66 30.92 -12.63
C LEU A 30 -14.66 31.85 -13.38
N PHE A 31 -14.31 31.51 -14.60
CA PHE A 31 -13.83 32.48 -15.59
C PHE A 31 -14.55 32.24 -16.91
N ILE A 32 -15.19 33.27 -17.38
CA ILE A 32 -15.98 33.37 -18.61
C ILE A 32 -15.19 32.83 -19.79
N LEU A 33 -15.61 31.68 -20.36
CA LEU A 33 -15.14 31.20 -21.65
C LEU A 33 -15.64 32.12 -22.74
N LYS A 34 -14.73 32.86 -23.38
CA LYS A 34 -14.96 33.44 -24.69
C LYS A 34 -14.75 32.35 -25.72
N GLU A 35 -15.84 31.96 -26.38
CA GLU A 35 -15.79 30.96 -27.43
C GLU A 35 -15.34 31.58 -28.75
N PHE A 36 -14.32 30.93 -29.35
CA PHE A 36 -13.93 31.08 -30.73
C PHE A 36 -14.20 29.76 -31.46
N ASP A 37 -14.67 29.86 -32.73
CA ASP A 37 -14.80 28.69 -33.59
C ASP A 37 -13.44 28.17 -34.07
N TYR A 38 -13.46 27.03 -34.75
CA TYR A 38 -12.24 26.35 -35.26
C TYR A 38 -11.39 27.23 -36.21
N ASN A 39 -11.90 28.37 -36.67
CA ASN A 39 -11.24 29.34 -37.58
C ASN A 39 -10.94 30.68 -36.87
N GLY A 40 -11.14 30.78 -35.54
CA GLY A 40 -10.80 31.99 -34.77
C GLY A 40 -11.83 33.11 -34.80
N ASN A 41 -13.09 32.86 -35.20
CA ASN A 41 -14.15 33.85 -35.25
C ASN A 41 -15.10 33.78 -34.06
N MET A 42 -15.54 34.95 -33.56
CA MET A 42 -16.44 35.06 -32.41
C MET A 42 -17.87 34.67 -32.80
N LEU A 43 -18.47 33.68 -32.12
CA LEU A 43 -19.83 33.21 -32.33
C LEU A 43 -20.87 34.27 -31.92
N LYS A 44 -21.87 34.53 -32.79
CA LYS A 44 -22.93 35.51 -32.54
C LYS A 44 -23.96 35.00 -31.52
N LYS A 45 -24.40 35.87 -30.67
CA LYS A 45 -25.26 35.75 -29.48
C LYS A 45 -26.65 35.12 -29.66
N GLN A 46 -26.97 34.51 -30.79
CA GLN A 46 -28.33 34.04 -31.12
C GLN A 46 -28.61 32.54 -30.82
N HIS A 47 -27.64 31.79 -30.29
CA HIS A 47 -27.84 30.37 -29.90
C HIS A 47 -27.47 30.09 -28.43
N MET A 48 -27.49 31.11 -27.57
CA MET A 48 -27.13 30.98 -26.16
C MET A 48 -28.29 30.66 -25.22
N ASP A 49 -29.52 30.54 -25.73
CA ASP A 49 -30.72 30.35 -24.88
C ASP A 49 -31.08 28.85 -24.60
N GLU A 50 -30.32 27.89 -25.15
CA GLU A 50 -30.60 26.46 -24.94
C GLU A 50 -29.65 25.73 -23.96
N PHE A 51 -28.69 26.42 -23.37
CA PHE A 51 -27.85 25.91 -22.28
C PHE A 51 -27.94 26.77 -21.01
N VAL A 52 -29.17 27.07 -20.61
CA VAL A 52 -29.43 27.47 -19.23
C VAL A 52 -29.56 26.20 -18.41
N VAL A 53 -28.50 25.80 -17.73
CA VAL A 53 -28.58 24.85 -16.62
C VAL A 53 -29.61 25.43 -15.64
N THR A 54 -30.75 24.82 -15.63
CA THR A 54 -31.84 25.17 -14.74
C THR A 54 -31.39 24.88 -13.31
N LYS A 55 -31.33 25.96 -12.54
CA LYS A 55 -31.58 26.09 -11.10
C LYS A 55 -31.14 24.97 -10.14
N ASP A 56 -30.63 25.42 -9.04
CA ASP A 56 -30.48 24.87 -7.69
C ASP A 56 -31.13 23.50 -7.36
N ASP A 57 -32.19 23.11 -8.03
CA ASP A 57 -32.88 21.84 -7.88
C ASP A 57 -32.07 20.64 -8.38
N ASP A 58 -31.23 20.79 -9.43
CA ASP A 58 -30.36 19.70 -9.93
C ASP A 58 -29.13 19.51 -9.04
N ILE A 59 -28.63 20.58 -8.44
CA ILE A 59 -27.50 20.50 -7.47
C ILE A 59 -27.98 19.85 -6.16
N ASP A 60 -29.23 20.15 -5.75
CA ASP A 60 -29.82 19.51 -4.58
C ASP A 60 -30.25 18.06 -4.84
N SER A 61 -30.58 17.67 -6.08
CA SER A 61 -30.80 16.27 -6.46
C SER A 61 -29.51 15.47 -6.47
N LEU A 62 -28.42 16.01 -7.04
CA LEU A 62 -27.09 15.42 -6.98
C LEU A 62 -26.57 15.32 -5.53
N ARG A 63 -26.81 16.34 -4.70
CA ARG A 63 -26.52 16.28 -3.26
C ARG A 63 -27.39 15.27 -2.50
N LYS A 64 -28.63 15.03 -2.93
CA LYS A 64 -29.52 14.02 -2.35
C LYS A 64 -29.13 12.60 -2.77
N GLU A 65 -28.60 12.40 -3.97
CA GLU A 65 -28.00 11.11 -4.38
C GLU A 65 -26.75 10.78 -3.57
N GLU A 66 -25.86 11.75 -3.30
CA GLU A 66 -24.70 11.54 -2.42
C GLU A 66 -25.11 11.20 -0.96
N VAL A 67 -26.23 11.71 -0.49
CA VAL A 67 -26.76 11.42 0.86
C VAL A 67 -27.38 10.01 0.96
N GLY A 68 -27.63 9.35 -0.19
CA GLY A 68 -28.29 8.03 -0.30
C GLY A 68 -27.34 6.83 -0.34
N MET A 69 -26.10 6.97 -0.81
CA MET A 69 -25.18 5.87 -1.02
C MET A 69 -24.43 5.48 0.26
N SER A 70 -24.29 4.17 0.49
CA SER A 70 -23.38 3.68 1.53
C SER A 70 -21.94 4.06 1.18
N VAL A 71 -21.15 4.43 2.18
CA VAL A 71 -19.73 4.73 1.96
C VAL A 71 -18.98 3.41 1.87
N ASP A 72 -18.26 3.21 0.77
CA ASP A 72 -17.39 2.07 0.57
C ASP A 72 -15.95 2.46 0.94
N ILE A 73 -15.33 1.65 1.79
CA ILE A 73 -14.00 1.89 2.36
C ILE A 73 -13.11 0.68 2.07
N GLY A 74 -11.93 0.92 1.54
CA GLY A 74 -10.84 -0.06 1.51
C GLY A 74 -9.85 0.23 2.63
N ILE A 75 -9.46 -0.80 3.37
CA ILE A 75 -8.45 -0.70 4.43
C ILE A 75 -7.31 -1.65 4.11
N ASP A 76 -6.13 -1.09 3.92
CA ASP A 76 -4.88 -1.84 3.99
C ASP A 76 -4.42 -1.81 5.45
N LEU A 77 -4.53 -2.97 6.12
CA LEU A 77 -4.21 -3.15 7.53
C LEU A 77 -2.80 -3.73 7.68
N GLY A 78 -1.79 -2.98 7.25
CA GLY A 78 -0.41 -3.44 7.26
C GLY A 78 0.25 -3.41 8.65
N THR A 79 1.32 -4.20 8.80
CA THR A 79 2.14 -4.27 10.02
C THR A 79 2.80 -2.92 10.35
N ALA A 80 3.32 -2.21 9.36
CA ALA A 80 4.00 -0.92 9.55
C ALA A 80 3.05 0.27 9.48
N SER A 81 2.06 0.25 8.59
CA SER A 81 1.13 1.35 8.35
C SER A 81 -0.26 0.87 7.98
N VAL A 82 -1.28 1.65 8.36
CA VAL A 82 -2.65 1.49 7.90
C VAL A 82 -2.95 2.56 6.87
N LEU A 83 -3.47 2.15 5.72
CA LEU A 83 -3.97 3.06 4.69
C LEU A 83 -5.48 2.87 4.53
N VAL A 84 -6.19 3.98 4.35
CA VAL A 84 -7.64 3.97 4.15
C VAL A 84 -7.98 4.66 2.84
N TYR A 85 -8.61 3.90 1.97
CA TYR A 85 -9.20 4.36 0.72
C TYR A 85 -10.70 4.60 0.92
N VAL A 86 -11.24 5.65 0.34
CA VAL A 86 -12.69 5.90 0.29
C VAL A 86 -13.09 6.06 -1.17
N LYS A 87 -14.15 5.36 -1.58
CA LYS A 87 -14.71 5.42 -2.93
C LYS A 87 -14.95 6.87 -3.37
N GLY A 88 -14.43 7.22 -4.54
CA GLY A 88 -14.51 8.57 -5.10
C GLY A 88 -13.54 9.60 -4.53
N LYS A 89 -12.81 9.28 -3.45
CA LYS A 89 -11.83 10.18 -2.82
C LYS A 89 -10.38 9.67 -2.91
N GLY A 90 -10.20 8.37 -3.20
CA GLY A 90 -8.88 7.74 -3.20
C GLY A 90 -8.36 7.45 -1.78
N VAL A 91 -7.05 7.27 -1.63
CA VAL A 91 -6.40 7.06 -0.33
C VAL A 91 -6.39 8.38 0.45
N ILE A 92 -7.17 8.44 1.52
CA ILE A 92 -7.37 9.66 2.34
C ILE A 92 -6.61 9.64 3.66
N LEU A 93 -6.19 8.45 4.13
CA LEU A 93 -5.40 8.29 5.34
C LEU A 93 -4.22 7.36 5.08
N LYS A 94 -3.07 7.73 5.66
CA LYS A 94 -1.88 6.89 5.78
C LYS A 94 -1.27 7.18 7.15
N GLU A 95 -1.34 6.21 8.04
CA GLU A 95 -0.89 6.36 9.43
C GLU A 95 -0.09 5.13 9.87
N PRO A 96 0.90 5.28 10.75
CA PRO A 96 1.59 4.13 11.34
C PRO A 96 0.64 3.21 12.11
N SER A 97 0.85 1.90 12.01
CA SER A 97 0.15 0.87 12.81
C SER A 97 0.67 0.81 14.24
N VAL A 98 0.54 1.93 14.98
CA VAL A 98 1.03 2.06 16.36
C VAL A 98 -0.08 2.59 17.24
N VAL A 99 -0.19 2.01 18.44
CA VAL A 99 -1.13 2.43 19.47
C VAL A 99 -0.39 2.62 20.79
N ALA A 100 -0.61 3.75 21.44
CA ALA A 100 -0.14 4.01 22.79
C ALA A 100 -1.33 3.96 23.77
N TYR A 101 -1.20 3.18 24.81
CA TYR A 101 -2.24 3.04 25.84
C TYR A 101 -1.64 2.99 27.25
N ASP A 102 -2.46 3.30 28.22
CA ASP A 102 -2.15 3.20 29.63
C ASP A 102 -2.37 1.75 30.07
N ARG A 103 -1.33 1.12 30.62
CA ARG A 103 -1.33 -0.30 31.02
C ARG A 103 -2.35 -0.62 32.11
N ASP A 104 -2.56 0.32 33.04
CA ASP A 104 -3.38 0.08 34.22
C ASP A 104 -4.87 0.24 33.90
N THR A 105 -5.20 1.17 33.00
CA THR A 105 -6.58 1.51 32.66
C THR A 105 -7.03 1.00 31.29
N ASN A 106 -6.12 0.48 30.47
CA ASN A 106 -6.34 0.14 29.04
C ASN A 106 -6.90 1.30 28.20
N ALA A 107 -6.74 2.54 28.70
CA ALA A 107 -7.19 3.73 27.98
C ALA A 107 -6.21 4.09 26.86
N ILE A 108 -6.73 4.25 25.65
CA ILE A 108 -5.94 4.70 24.49
C ILE A 108 -5.48 6.14 24.74
N LYS A 109 -4.20 6.40 24.59
CA LYS A 109 -3.57 7.72 24.69
C LYS A 109 -3.32 8.35 23.32
N ALA A 110 -2.86 7.54 22.36
CA ALA A 110 -2.59 7.98 21.00
C ALA A 110 -2.69 6.81 20.01
N ILE A 111 -2.96 7.11 18.74
CA ILE A 111 -2.95 6.16 17.62
C ILE A 111 -2.25 6.82 16.42
N GLY A 112 -1.55 6.03 15.61
CA GLY A 112 -0.88 6.49 14.41
C GLY A 112 0.41 7.25 14.70
N GLU A 113 0.62 8.39 14.02
CA GLU A 113 1.87 9.14 14.10
C GLU A 113 2.18 9.63 15.53
N GLU A 114 1.18 10.07 16.28
CA GLU A 114 1.37 10.49 17.67
C GLU A 114 1.90 9.34 18.54
N ALA A 115 1.34 8.14 18.38
CA ALA A 115 1.80 6.95 19.09
C ALA A 115 3.20 6.51 18.63
N ARG A 116 3.52 6.64 17.33
CA ARG A 116 4.86 6.33 16.79
C ARG A 116 5.95 7.20 17.45
N LEU A 117 5.67 8.46 17.69
CA LEU A 117 6.61 9.34 18.39
C LEU A 117 6.89 8.91 19.84
N MET A 118 6.01 8.10 20.42
CA MET A 118 6.15 7.58 21.78
C MET A 118 6.95 6.28 21.87
N LEU A 119 7.18 5.58 20.77
CA LEU A 119 7.95 4.32 20.74
C LEU A 119 9.34 4.52 21.36
N GLY A 120 9.67 3.69 22.35
CA GLY A 120 10.94 3.73 23.07
C GLY A 120 11.16 4.97 23.98
N ARG A 121 10.11 5.78 24.22
CA ARG A 121 10.18 7.03 25.00
C ARG A 121 9.11 7.15 26.08
N THR A 122 8.31 6.11 26.30
CA THR A 122 7.20 6.12 27.25
C THR A 122 7.67 5.88 28.70
N PRO A 123 7.03 6.52 29.68
CA PRO A 123 7.18 6.15 31.11
C PRO A 123 6.55 4.76 31.35
N GLY A 124 6.87 4.12 32.48
CA GLY A 124 6.55 2.72 32.75
C GLY A 124 5.06 2.32 32.71
N ASN A 125 4.15 3.26 32.89
CA ASN A 125 2.70 3.03 32.85
C ASN A 125 2.08 3.23 31.44
N ILE A 126 2.81 3.81 30.49
CA ILE A 126 2.36 3.95 29.10
C ILE A 126 3.13 2.98 28.22
N VAL A 127 2.39 2.25 27.39
CA VAL A 127 2.94 1.29 26.44
C VAL A 127 2.57 1.71 25.03
N ALA A 128 3.58 1.87 24.18
CA ALA A 128 3.39 2.07 22.75
C ALA A 128 3.76 0.76 22.03
N VAL A 129 2.82 0.21 21.27
CA VAL A 129 2.95 -1.09 20.60
C VAL A 129 2.48 -1.05 19.16
N ARG A 130 2.99 -1.98 18.35
CA ARG A 130 2.40 -2.35 17.06
C ARG A 130 1.44 -3.53 17.30
N PRO A 131 0.12 -3.37 17.11
CA PRO A 131 -0.86 -4.42 17.40
C PRO A 131 -0.89 -5.51 16.34
N LEU A 132 -0.24 -5.29 15.19
CA LEU A 132 0.01 -6.30 14.16
C LEU A 132 1.51 -6.61 14.10
N ARG A 133 1.83 -7.88 13.92
CA ARG A 133 3.20 -8.37 13.69
C ARG A 133 3.18 -9.44 12.62
N GLN A 134 4.08 -9.32 11.65
CA GLN A 134 4.18 -10.28 10.55
C GLN A 134 2.82 -10.60 9.90
N GLY A 135 2.05 -9.54 9.62
CA GLY A 135 0.72 -9.65 9.00
C GLY A 135 -0.41 -10.17 9.88
N VAL A 136 -0.14 -10.46 11.17
CA VAL A 136 -1.10 -11.10 12.09
C VAL A 136 -1.45 -10.18 13.26
N ILE A 137 -2.71 -10.25 13.70
CA ILE A 137 -3.16 -9.56 14.91
C ILE A 137 -2.48 -10.19 16.14
N SER A 138 -1.65 -9.41 16.84
CA SER A 138 -1.03 -9.81 18.10
C SER A 138 -1.82 -9.36 19.33
N ASP A 139 -2.64 -8.33 19.20
CA ASP A 139 -3.56 -7.85 20.24
C ASP A 139 -4.90 -7.45 19.59
N TYR A 140 -5.90 -8.31 19.78
CA TYR A 140 -7.23 -8.13 19.19
C TYR A 140 -7.90 -6.83 19.65
N THR A 141 -7.89 -6.59 20.97
CA THR A 141 -8.60 -5.42 21.56
C THR A 141 -8.00 -4.10 21.10
N VAL A 142 -6.68 -4.04 21.00
CA VAL A 142 -5.97 -2.84 20.53
C VAL A 142 -6.18 -2.66 19.03
N THR A 143 -6.17 -3.76 18.25
CA THR A 143 -6.42 -3.72 16.79
C THR A 143 -7.85 -3.25 16.49
N GLU A 144 -8.87 -3.78 17.17
CA GLU A 144 -10.27 -3.32 17.03
C GLU A 144 -10.39 -1.81 17.26
N LYS A 145 -9.80 -1.32 18.36
CA LYS A 145 -9.82 0.12 18.67
C LYS A 145 -9.10 0.95 17.61
N MET A 146 -8.01 0.44 17.06
CA MET A 146 -7.25 1.09 15.99
C MET A 146 -8.06 1.15 14.69
N ILE A 147 -8.66 0.05 14.24
CA ILE A 147 -9.53 0.03 13.05
C ILE A 147 -10.70 1.00 13.25
N LYS A 148 -11.36 0.96 14.39
CA LYS A 148 -12.47 1.86 14.73
C LYS A 148 -12.06 3.33 14.64
N TYR A 149 -10.90 3.68 15.17
CA TYR A 149 -10.37 5.04 15.09
C TYR A 149 -10.17 5.47 13.63
N PHE A 150 -9.56 4.64 12.78
CA PHE A 150 -9.31 4.99 11.38
C PHE A 150 -10.59 5.06 10.57
N VAL A 151 -11.55 4.15 10.77
CA VAL A 151 -12.88 4.21 10.16
C VAL A 151 -13.60 5.51 10.54
N GLN A 152 -13.61 5.88 11.82
CA GLN A 152 -14.23 7.12 12.29
C GLN A 152 -13.52 8.37 11.72
N LYS A 153 -12.21 8.34 11.63
CA LYS A 153 -11.42 9.44 11.07
C LYS A 153 -11.69 9.60 9.56
N ALA A 154 -11.86 8.50 8.84
CA ALA A 154 -12.19 8.48 7.42
C ALA A 154 -13.60 8.98 7.12
N LEU A 155 -14.59 8.54 7.90
CA LEU A 155 -16.01 8.91 7.72
C LEU A 155 -16.31 10.34 8.17
N GLY A 156 -15.56 10.88 9.14
CA GLY A 156 -15.84 12.17 9.76
C GLY A 156 -17.12 12.16 10.62
N LYS A 157 -17.47 13.35 11.16
CA LYS A 157 -18.54 13.50 12.19
C LYS A 157 -19.99 13.38 11.67
N ARG A 158 -20.21 13.28 10.36
CA ARG A 158 -21.56 13.45 9.75
C ARG A 158 -22.16 12.19 9.13
N THR A 159 -21.49 11.04 9.16
CA THR A 159 -21.98 9.83 8.49
C THR A 159 -22.79 8.98 9.43
N PHE A 160 -24.13 8.94 9.21
CA PHE A 160 -25.07 8.11 9.99
C PHE A 160 -25.16 6.66 9.48
N LYS A 161 -24.69 6.36 8.27
CA LYS A 161 -24.75 5.03 7.67
C LYS A 161 -23.47 4.27 7.93
N LYS A 162 -23.62 2.99 8.31
CA LYS A 162 -22.49 2.08 8.47
C LYS A 162 -21.87 1.77 7.10
N PRO A 163 -20.53 1.83 6.94
CA PRO A 163 -19.85 1.57 5.68
C PRO A 163 -19.84 0.09 5.30
N ARG A 164 -19.69 -0.22 4.00
CA ARG A 164 -19.10 -1.48 3.56
C ARG A 164 -17.58 -1.32 3.64
N ILE A 165 -16.90 -2.30 4.16
CA ILE A 165 -15.44 -2.27 4.31
C ILE A 165 -14.84 -3.49 3.63
N SER A 166 -13.96 -3.24 2.67
CA SER A 166 -13.02 -4.23 2.17
C SER A 166 -11.71 -4.08 2.94
N ILE A 167 -11.13 -5.18 3.39
CA ILE A 167 -9.87 -5.19 4.13
C ILE A 167 -8.95 -6.27 3.60
N CYS A 168 -7.69 -5.95 3.36
CA CYS A 168 -6.73 -6.92 2.86
C CYS A 168 -6.11 -7.73 4.00
N VAL A 169 -5.71 -8.94 3.65
CA VAL A 169 -4.99 -9.87 4.52
C VAL A 169 -3.87 -10.55 3.72
N PRO A 170 -2.73 -10.88 4.34
CA PRO A 170 -1.69 -11.67 3.69
C PRO A 170 -2.21 -13.01 3.18
N SER A 171 -1.64 -13.52 2.11
CA SER A 171 -2.08 -14.78 1.49
C SER A 171 -1.81 -16.02 2.36
N GLY A 172 -0.90 -15.90 3.32
CA GLY A 172 -0.52 -16.99 4.25
C GLY A 172 -1.29 -17.04 5.56
N VAL A 173 -2.33 -16.22 5.77
CA VAL A 173 -3.09 -16.22 7.03
C VAL A 173 -3.97 -17.44 7.18
N THR A 174 -4.09 -17.93 8.42
CA THR A 174 -4.99 -19.02 8.78
C THR A 174 -6.45 -18.55 8.80
N GLU A 175 -7.41 -19.50 8.71
CA GLU A 175 -8.84 -19.17 8.83
C GLU A 175 -9.20 -18.51 10.16
N VAL A 176 -8.48 -18.80 11.24
CA VAL A 176 -8.68 -18.17 12.56
C VAL A 176 -8.25 -16.71 12.52
N GLU A 177 -7.09 -16.41 11.91
CA GLU A 177 -6.58 -15.06 11.75
C GLU A 177 -7.46 -14.25 10.81
N ARG A 178 -7.91 -14.83 9.69
CA ARG A 178 -8.86 -14.25 8.75
C ARG A 178 -10.15 -13.82 9.47
N LYS A 179 -10.72 -14.73 10.26
CA LYS A 179 -11.93 -14.47 11.05
C LYS A 179 -11.72 -13.38 12.11
N ALA A 180 -10.56 -13.34 12.75
CA ALA A 180 -10.23 -12.29 13.72
C ALA A 180 -10.22 -10.90 13.09
N VAL A 181 -9.68 -10.74 11.88
CA VAL A 181 -9.70 -9.47 11.13
C VAL A 181 -11.13 -9.09 10.75
N GLU A 182 -11.92 -10.05 10.27
CA GLU A 182 -13.33 -9.84 9.91
C GLU A 182 -14.14 -9.37 11.13
N GLU A 183 -14.06 -10.08 12.26
CA GLU A 183 -14.77 -9.75 13.51
C GLU A 183 -14.35 -8.38 14.06
N ALA A 184 -13.04 -8.07 14.05
CA ALA A 184 -12.55 -6.76 14.49
C ALA A 184 -13.10 -5.62 13.61
N THR A 185 -13.26 -5.87 12.31
CA THR A 185 -13.79 -4.90 11.36
C THR A 185 -15.30 -4.70 11.55
N TYR A 186 -16.08 -5.76 11.81
CA TYR A 186 -17.50 -5.63 12.19
C TYR A 186 -17.67 -4.88 13.51
N ALA A 187 -16.83 -5.19 14.52
CA ALA A 187 -16.85 -4.50 15.82
C ALA A 187 -16.48 -3.00 15.70
N ALA A 188 -15.62 -2.66 14.73
CA ALA A 188 -15.28 -1.27 14.41
C ALA A 188 -16.45 -0.48 13.80
N GLY A 189 -17.52 -1.16 13.36
CA GLY A 189 -18.77 -0.54 12.91
C GLY A 189 -19.11 -0.74 11.43
N ALA A 190 -18.47 -1.68 10.74
CA ALA A 190 -18.84 -2.07 9.39
C ALA A 190 -20.27 -2.65 9.33
N ARG A 191 -20.97 -2.39 8.22
CA ARG A 191 -22.22 -3.07 7.87
C ARG A 191 -21.96 -4.41 7.22
N GLU A 192 -20.94 -4.45 6.39
CA GLU A 192 -20.54 -5.58 5.57
C GLU A 192 -19.02 -5.56 5.44
N VAL A 193 -18.39 -6.71 5.52
CA VAL A 193 -16.93 -6.87 5.45
C VAL A 193 -16.59 -7.83 4.34
N HIS A 194 -15.65 -7.43 3.49
CA HIS A 194 -15.06 -8.28 2.45
C HIS A 194 -13.58 -8.41 2.70
N LEU A 195 -13.09 -9.65 2.73
CA LEU A 195 -11.66 -9.93 2.82
C LEU A 195 -11.09 -10.18 1.44
N ILE A 196 -9.94 -9.58 1.15
CA ILE A 196 -9.17 -9.78 -0.08
C ILE A 196 -7.72 -10.12 0.27
N GLU A 197 -7.08 -10.97 -0.52
CA GLU A 197 -5.64 -11.24 -0.37
C GLU A 197 -4.81 -10.05 -0.86
N GLU A 198 -3.76 -9.69 -0.10
CA GLU A 198 -2.88 -8.55 -0.41
C GLU A 198 -2.35 -8.57 -1.85
N PRO A 199 -1.81 -9.69 -2.39
CA PRO A 199 -1.31 -9.69 -3.78
C PRO A 199 -2.41 -9.51 -4.82
N VAL A 200 -3.66 -9.95 -4.55
CA VAL A 200 -4.79 -9.71 -5.46
C VAL A 200 -5.17 -8.23 -5.43
N ALA A 201 -5.24 -7.64 -4.23
CA ALA A 201 -5.44 -6.20 -4.10
C ALA A 201 -4.31 -5.41 -4.78
N ALA A 202 -3.06 -5.83 -4.59
CA ALA A 202 -1.91 -5.21 -5.24
C ALA A 202 -2.03 -5.23 -6.77
N ALA A 203 -2.44 -6.35 -7.35
CA ALA A 203 -2.63 -6.46 -8.80
C ALA A 203 -3.73 -5.51 -9.32
N ILE A 204 -4.88 -5.44 -8.63
CA ILE A 204 -5.98 -4.52 -8.97
C ILE A 204 -5.48 -3.08 -8.88
N GLY A 205 -4.87 -2.70 -7.77
CA GLY A 205 -4.39 -1.34 -7.54
C GLY A 205 -3.25 -0.90 -8.47
N ALA A 206 -2.45 -1.85 -8.97
CA ALA A 206 -1.47 -1.61 -10.03
C ALA A 206 -2.09 -1.47 -11.43
N GLY A 207 -3.42 -1.61 -11.55
CA GLY A 207 -4.13 -1.51 -12.82
C GLY A 207 -3.98 -2.74 -13.73
N ILE A 208 -3.63 -3.88 -13.16
CA ILE A 208 -3.53 -5.16 -13.89
C ILE A 208 -4.92 -5.74 -14.04
N ASP A 209 -5.32 -6.08 -15.28
CA ASP A 209 -6.56 -6.76 -15.56
C ASP A 209 -6.42 -8.26 -15.21
N ILE A 210 -6.78 -8.59 -13.97
CA ILE A 210 -6.70 -9.94 -13.43
C ILE A 210 -7.78 -10.90 -13.97
N SER A 211 -8.80 -10.40 -14.66
CA SER A 211 -9.91 -11.21 -15.20
C SER A 211 -9.49 -12.08 -16.38
N LYS A 212 -8.36 -11.76 -17.01
CA LYS A 212 -7.87 -12.48 -18.18
C LYS A 212 -7.18 -13.79 -17.82
N PRO A 213 -7.22 -14.80 -18.73
CA PRO A 213 -6.51 -16.06 -18.57
C PRO A 213 -5.02 -15.88 -18.91
N CYS A 214 -4.30 -15.08 -18.13
CA CYS A 214 -2.86 -14.86 -18.30
C CYS A 214 -2.17 -14.72 -16.93
N GLY A 215 -0.93 -15.18 -16.84
CA GLY A 215 -0.11 -15.10 -15.63
C GLY A 215 0.36 -13.69 -15.35
N ASN A 216 0.10 -13.21 -14.12
CA ASN A 216 0.62 -11.96 -13.61
C ASN A 216 1.31 -12.24 -12.29
N MET A 217 2.60 -11.93 -12.18
CA MET A 217 3.36 -12.14 -10.95
C MET A 217 3.46 -10.84 -10.17
N ILE A 218 3.04 -10.90 -8.91
CA ILE A 218 3.10 -9.80 -7.96
C ILE A 218 4.01 -10.21 -6.80
N VAL A 219 4.86 -9.28 -6.38
CA VAL A 219 5.69 -9.39 -5.17
C VAL A 219 5.42 -8.18 -4.32
N ASP A 220 4.60 -8.33 -3.30
CA ASP A 220 4.28 -7.28 -2.35
C ASP A 220 5.17 -7.39 -1.11
N ILE A 221 6.09 -6.44 -0.95
CA ILE A 221 7.03 -6.39 0.17
C ILE A 221 6.55 -5.32 1.14
N GLY A 222 5.82 -5.75 2.16
CA GLY A 222 5.25 -4.88 3.19
C GLY A 222 6.22 -4.51 4.31
N GLY A 223 5.67 -4.23 5.50
CA GLY A 223 6.45 -4.03 6.73
C GLY A 223 6.80 -5.34 7.42
N GLY A 224 5.87 -6.29 7.51
CA GLY A 224 6.03 -7.54 8.26
C GLY A 224 5.93 -8.81 7.43
N THR A 225 5.45 -8.72 6.18
CA THR A 225 5.30 -9.85 5.25
C THR A 225 5.75 -9.48 3.85
N SER A 226 6.24 -10.47 3.12
CA SER A 226 6.41 -10.40 1.68
C SER A 226 5.52 -11.45 1.03
N ASP A 227 4.51 -11.00 0.32
CA ASP A 227 3.51 -11.83 -0.33
C ASP A 227 3.81 -11.92 -1.83
N ILE A 228 4.10 -13.14 -2.28
CA ILE A 228 4.52 -13.45 -3.65
C ILE A 228 3.44 -14.33 -4.27
N ALA A 229 2.83 -13.89 -5.36
CA ALA A 229 1.75 -14.62 -5.99
C ALA A 229 1.75 -14.52 -7.51
N VAL A 230 1.27 -15.58 -8.15
CA VAL A 230 0.86 -15.59 -9.56
C VAL A 230 -0.65 -15.58 -9.61
N ILE A 231 -1.21 -14.61 -10.31
CA ILE A 231 -2.64 -14.34 -10.41
C ILE A 231 -3.11 -14.54 -11.85
N SER A 232 -4.24 -15.22 -12.01
CA SER A 232 -4.92 -15.42 -13.29
C SER A 232 -6.41 -15.62 -13.06
N LEU A 233 -7.26 -15.20 -14.00
CA LEU A 233 -8.73 -15.37 -13.94
C LEU A 233 -9.36 -14.89 -12.63
N GLY A 234 -8.84 -13.80 -12.09
CA GLY A 234 -9.36 -13.16 -10.88
C GLY A 234 -8.99 -13.85 -9.57
N GLY A 235 -8.09 -14.83 -9.57
CA GLY A 235 -7.67 -15.56 -8.39
C GLY A 235 -6.18 -15.89 -8.34
N THR A 236 -5.73 -16.26 -7.17
CA THR A 236 -4.36 -16.70 -6.91
C THR A 236 -4.17 -18.14 -7.37
N VAL A 237 -3.18 -18.39 -8.24
CA VAL A 237 -2.85 -19.74 -8.75
C VAL A 237 -1.76 -20.40 -7.93
N VAL A 238 -0.68 -19.65 -7.66
CA VAL A 238 0.44 -20.07 -6.81
C VAL A 238 0.80 -18.89 -5.93
N ASN A 239 1.04 -19.15 -4.65
CA ASN A 239 1.52 -18.13 -3.73
C ASN A 239 2.52 -18.64 -2.70
N THR A 240 3.17 -17.70 -2.06
CA THR A 240 3.95 -17.88 -0.83
C THR A 240 3.93 -16.56 -0.06
N SER A 241 3.68 -16.63 1.24
CA SER A 241 3.82 -15.51 2.17
C SER A 241 5.02 -15.76 3.08
N LEU A 242 5.99 -14.85 3.03
CA LEU A 242 7.18 -14.90 3.87
C LEU A 242 7.01 -13.91 5.03
N LYS A 243 7.36 -14.32 6.23
CA LYS A 243 7.40 -13.44 7.40
C LYS A 243 8.75 -12.70 7.47
N ILE A 244 9.14 -12.12 6.35
CA ILE A 244 10.38 -11.38 6.14
C ILE A 244 10.04 -10.17 5.29
N ALA A 245 10.27 -8.97 5.81
CA ALA A 245 9.96 -7.72 5.12
C ALA A 245 10.68 -6.51 5.73
N GLY A 246 10.12 -5.31 5.62
CA GLY A 246 10.72 -4.06 6.03
C GLY A 246 11.20 -4.00 7.49
N ASP A 247 10.49 -4.63 8.42
CA ASP A 247 10.86 -4.69 9.84
C ASP A 247 12.10 -5.59 10.05
N ASP A 248 12.23 -6.67 9.26
CA ASP A 248 13.40 -7.57 9.29
C ASP A 248 14.63 -6.88 8.71
N PHE A 249 14.45 -5.99 7.73
CA PHE A 249 15.52 -5.14 7.21
C PHE A 249 16.04 -4.20 8.31
N ASP A 250 15.16 -3.56 9.07
CA ASP A 250 15.52 -2.71 10.20
C ASP A 250 16.28 -3.50 11.26
N GLU A 251 15.79 -4.69 11.59
CA GLU A 251 16.43 -5.57 12.56
C GLU A 251 17.81 -6.05 12.09
N ALA A 252 17.97 -6.35 10.80
CA ALA A 252 19.26 -6.71 10.22
C ALA A 252 20.26 -5.57 10.35
N ILE A 253 19.85 -4.32 10.09
CA ILE A 253 20.67 -3.13 10.29
C ILE A 253 21.03 -2.96 11.78
N VAL A 254 20.09 -3.12 12.71
CA VAL A 254 20.38 -3.07 14.16
C VAL A 254 21.42 -4.11 14.55
N ARG A 255 21.29 -5.35 14.07
CA ARG A 255 22.27 -6.43 14.33
C ARG A 255 23.65 -6.08 13.77
N TYR A 256 23.70 -5.54 12.54
CA TYR A 256 24.94 -5.13 11.90
C TYR A 256 25.65 -4.02 12.69
N MET A 257 24.92 -2.95 13.05
CA MET A 257 25.44 -1.83 13.84
C MET A 257 26.01 -2.28 15.18
N ARG A 258 25.34 -3.25 15.83
CA ARG A 258 25.82 -3.86 17.05
C ARG A 258 27.14 -4.62 16.83
N LYS A 259 27.20 -5.46 15.79
CA LYS A 259 28.34 -6.34 15.51
C LYS A 259 29.55 -5.57 14.99
N LYS A 260 29.37 -4.67 14.06
CA LYS A 260 30.46 -3.99 13.33
C LYS A 260 30.97 -2.75 14.06
N HIS A 261 30.04 -1.95 14.62
CA HIS A 261 30.35 -0.64 15.21
C HIS A 261 30.32 -0.63 16.75
N ASN A 262 29.93 -1.73 17.41
CA ASN A 262 29.62 -1.78 18.84
C ASN A 262 28.64 -0.68 19.25
N LEU A 263 27.67 -0.38 18.38
CA LEU A 263 26.69 0.69 18.57
C LEU A 263 25.28 0.10 18.70
N LEU A 264 24.60 0.43 19.79
CA LEU A 264 23.19 0.13 19.98
C LEU A 264 22.36 1.29 19.44
N ILE A 265 21.55 1.02 18.44
CA ILE A 265 20.55 1.93 17.87
C ILE A 265 19.14 1.38 18.09
N GLY A 266 18.13 2.25 18.02
CA GLY A 266 16.73 1.85 18.06
C GLY A 266 16.19 1.56 16.65
N GLU A 267 15.03 0.89 16.58
CA GLU A 267 14.31 0.54 15.32
C GLU A 267 14.13 1.76 14.41
N ARG A 268 13.68 2.88 14.95
CA ARG A 268 13.51 4.11 14.18
C ARG A 268 14.80 4.60 13.50
N THR A 269 15.93 4.48 14.20
CA THR A 269 17.22 4.86 13.62
C THR A 269 17.63 3.90 12.51
N ALA A 270 17.31 2.62 12.65
CA ALA A 270 17.55 1.62 11.60
C ALA A 270 16.66 1.88 10.38
N GLU A 271 15.38 2.18 10.58
CA GLU A 271 14.45 2.61 9.52
C GLU A 271 14.98 3.87 8.79
N ASP A 272 15.48 4.86 9.53
CA ASP A 272 16.08 6.06 8.94
C ASP A 272 17.33 5.73 8.09
N ILE A 273 18.16 4.77 8.51
CA ILE A 273 19.32 4.29 7.73
C ILE A 273 18.84 3.60 6.46
N LYS A 274 17.89 2.65 6.59
CA LYS A 274 17.29 1.92 5.47
C LYS A 274 16.75 2.87 4.40
N ILE A 275 15.94 3.86 4.79
CA ILE A 275 15.29 4.80 3.88
C ILE A 275 16.32 5.72 3.18
N LYS A 276 17.35 6.17 3.89
CA LYS A 276 18.28 7.17 3.36
C LYS A 276 19.38 6.57 2.51
N ILE A 277 20.01 5.52 2.98
CA ILE A 277 21.22 4.93 2.33
C ILE A 277 21.10 3.42 2.12
N GLY A 278 19.95 2.80 2.45
CA GLY A 278 19.72 1.36 2.27
C GLY A 278 19.81 0.95 0.79
N THR A 279 20.49 -0.14 0.52
CA THR A 279 20.57 -0.75 -0.80
C THR A 279 20.77 -2.26 -0.69
N THR A 280 20.28 -3.00 -1.69
CA THR A 280 20.49 -4.45 -1.84
C THR A 280 21.50 -4.77 -2.93
N TYR A 281 21.91 -3.75 -3.69
CA TYR A 281 22.79 -3.88 -4.83
C TYR A 281 23.95 -2.86 -4.73
N PRO A 282 25.16 -3.20 -5.18
CA PRO A 282 26.30 -2.28 -5.11
C PRO A 282 26.02 -0.97 -5.84
N LEU A 283 26.25 0.16 -5.17
CA LEU A 283 26.17 1.48 -5.79
C LEU A 283 27.51 1.86 -6.43
N ILE A 284 27.45 2.71 -7.46
CA ILE A 284 28.67 3.25 -8.12
C ILE A 284 29.48 4.11 -7.14
N GLU A 285 28.79 4.90 -6.32
CA GLU A 285 29.40 5.74 -5.28
C GLU A 285 28.74 5.43 -3.94
N ASP A 286 29.57 5.25 -2.90
CA ASP A 286 29.08 5.01 -1.54
C ASP A 286 28.44 6.27 -0.94
N GLU A 287 27.18 6.16 -0.60
CA GLU A 287 26.50 7.17 0.21
C GLU A 287 26.84 6.97 1.68
N THR A 288 26.80 8.05 2.46
CA THR A 288 27.18 8.00 3.87
C THR A 288 26.21 8.75 4.76
N LEU A 289 25.96 8.21 5.96
CA LEU A 289 25.09 8.79 6.96
C LEU A 289 25.75 8.79 8.34
N GLU A 290 25.67 9.91 9.06
CA GLU A 290 26.06 9.95 10.47
C GLU A 290 24.92 9.40 11.36
N VAL A 291 25.25 8.38 12.13
CA VAL A 291 24.32 7.66 12.99
C VAL A 291 24.74 7.80 14.43
N ARG A 292 23.79 8.12 15.31
CA ARG A 292 23.98 8.26 16.75
C ARG A 292 23.35 7.12 17.52
N GLY A 293 24.07 6.60 18.50
CA GLY A 293 23.59 5.53 19.35
C GLY A 293 24.39 5.43 20.65
N ARG A 294 24.14 4.37 21.41
CA ARG A 294 24.89 4.08 22.64
C ARG A 294 26.03 3.11 22.34
N ASN A 295 27.25 3.49 22.66
CA ASN A 295 28.41 2.61 22.59
C ASN A 295 28.24 1.46 23.60
N LEU A 296 28.33 0.22 23.13
CA LEU A 296 28.14 -0.97 23.95
C LEU A 296 29.31 -1.26 24.89
N VAL A 297 30.50 -0.72 24.61
CA VAL A 297 31.69 -0.93 25.41
C VAL A 297 31.74 0.08 26.56
N THR A 298 31.47 1.37 26.25
CA THR A 298 31.60 2.46 27.24
C THR A 298 30.27 2.88 27.87
N GLY A 299 29.14 2.48 27.30
CA GLY A 299 27.80 2.92 27.70
C GLY A 299 27.44 4.36 27.29
N LEU A 300 28.37 5.11 26.71
CA LEU A 300 28.22 6.53 26.39
C LEU A 300 27.62 6.74 25.00
N PRO A 301 27.00 7.89 24.71
CA PRO A 301 26.62 8.27 23.37
C PRO A 301 27.82 8.30 22.42
N LYS A 302 27.64 7.77 21.20
CA LYS A 302 28.63 7.73 20.14
C LYS A 302 28.00 8.04 18.79
N THR A 303 28.71 8.75 17.93
CA THR A 303 28.36 8.95 16.53
C THR A 303 29.31 8.11 15.66
N VAL A 304 28.78 7.43 14.65
CA VAL A 304 29.54 6.70 13.64
C VAL A 304 29.06 7.09 12.25
N LYS A 305 29.94 6.99 11.27
CA LYS A 305 29.61 7.15 9.85
C LYS A 305 29.35 5.77 9.28
N VAL A 306 28.18 5.58 8.66
CA VAL A 306 27.73 4.34 8.03
C VAL A 306 27.65 4.56 6.54
N THR A 307 27.97 3.54 5.73
CA THR A 307 27.96 3.61 4.27
C THR A 307 26.84 2.75 3.68
N SER A 308 26.49 3.02 2.42
CA SER A 308 25.55 2.19 1.66
C SER A 308 26.06 0.76 1.45
N SER A 309 27.36 0.58 1.22
CA SER A 309 27.98 -0.76 1.15
C SER A 309 27.81 -1.56 2.44
N GLU A 310 27.84 -0.89 3.60
CA GLU A 310 27.58 -1.55 4.88
C GLU A 310 26.11 -1.95 5.03
N THR A 311 25.18 -1.19 4.45
CA THR A 311 23.76 -1.57 4.44
C THR A 311 23.51 -2.74 3.50
N GLU A 312 24.16 -2.80 2.37
CA GLU A 312 24.10 -3.94 1.43
C GLU A 312 24.60 -5.22 2.13
N GLU A 313 25.74 -5.17 2.82
CA GLU A 313 26.26 -6.30 3.61
C GLU A 313 25.26 -6.74 4.69
N ALA A 314 24.62 -5.79 5.38
CA ALA A 314 23.66 -6.06 6.43
C ALA A 314 22.38 -6.71 5.93
N LEU A 315 21.90 -6.34 4.74
CA LEU A 315 20.59 -6.73 4.19
C LEU A 315 20.66 -7.99 3.32
N ARG A 316 21.83 -8.39 2.86
CA ARG A 316 22.07 -9.47 1.89
C ARG A 316 21.36 -10.78 2.21
N GLU A 317 21.40 -11.21 3.47
CA GLU A 317 20.75 -12.46 3.89
C GLU A 317 19.22 -12.33 3.83
N THR A 318 18.70 -11.25 4.35
CA THR A 318 17.24 -11.02 4.46
C THR A 318 16.59 -10.83 3.10
N THR A 319 17.21 -10.03 2.23
CA THR A 319 16.71 -9.81 0.86
C THR A 319 16.89 -11.04 -0.02
N GLY A 320 17.99 -11.80 0.19
CA GLY A 320 18.21 -13.08 -0.49
C GLY A 320 17.08 -14.09 -0.26
N GLN A 321 16.53 -14.16 0.95
CA GLN A 321 15.40 -15.03 1.25
C GLN A 321 14.11 -14.64 0.51
N ILE A 322 13.90 -13.34 0.24
CA ILE A 322 12.77 -12.89 -0.59
C ILE A 322 12.95 -13.37 -2.03
N VAL A 323 14.15 -13.22 -2.57
CA VAL A 323 14.47 -13.70 -3.94
C VAL A 323 14.30 -15.22 -4.06
N GLU A 324 14.72 -15.99 -3.06
CA GLU A 324 14.46 -17.42 -3.00
C GLU A 324 12.96 -17.74 -2.99
N GLY A 325 12.14 -16.93 -2.29
CA GLY A 325 10.69 -17.02 -2.33
C GLY A 325 10.13 -16.80 -3.74
N VAL A 326 10.64 -15.78 -4.44
CA VAL A 326 10.26 -15.50 -5.85
C VAL A 326 10.57 -16.70 -6.74
N MET A 327 11.79 -17.24 -6.64
CA MET A 327 12.20 -18.43 -7.39
C MET A 327 11.31 -19.64 -7.10
N SER A 328 10.99 -19.87 -5.82
CA SER A 328 10.13 -20.99 -5.41
C SER A 328 8.69 -20.87 -5.95
N VAL A 329 8.16 -19.67 -6.10
CA VAL A 329 6.84 -19.45 -6.73
C VAL A 329 6.92 -19.70 -8.24
N LEU A 330 7.96 -19.20 -8.91
CA LEU A 330 8.16 -19.43 -10.33
C LEU A 330 8.31 -20.91 -10.68
N GLU A 331 9.06 -21.69 -9.88
CA GLU A 331 9.23 -23.13 -10.04
C GLU A 331 7.91 -23.93 -9.96
N ARG A 332 6.95 -23.47 -9.16
CA ARG A 332 5.63 -24.09 -8.98
C ARG A 332 4.59 -23.56 -9.95
N THR A 333 4.92 -22.53 -10.73
CA THR A 333 4.00 -21.90 -11.67
C THR A 333 3.78 -22.79 -12.89
N PRO A 334 2.52 -23.00 -13.34
CA PRO A 334 2.23 -23.71 -14.58
C PRO A 334 2.96 -23.12 -15.79
N PRO A 335 3.44 -23.95 -16.74
CA PRO A 335 4.28 -23.52 -17.84
C PRO A 335 3.69 -22.39 -18.69
N GLU A 336 2.38 -22.42 -18.95
CA GLU A 336 1.68 -21.38 -19.73
C GLU A 336 1.71 -20.02 -19.03
N LEU A 337 1.49 -20.01 -17.70
CA LEU A 337 1.56 -18.78 -16.91
C LEU A 337 3.00 -18.29 -16.72
N SER A 338 3.98 -19.21 -16.66
CA SER A 338 5.39 -18.84 -16.63
C SER A 338 5.83 -18.16 -17.93
N ALA A 339 5.34 -18.60 -19.08
CA ALA A 339 5.58 -17.94 -20.35
C ALA A 339 4.98 -16.52 -20.38
N ASP A 340 3.76 -16.35 -19.85
CA ASP A 340 3.14 -15.03 -19.71
C ASP A 340 3.97 -14.09 -18.82
N ILE A 341 4.52 -14.60 -17.70
CA ILE A 341 5.33 -13.81 -16.75
C ILE A 341 6.65 -13.38 -17.41
N LEU A 342 7.26 -14.22 -18.23
CA LEU A 342 8.47 -13.87 -18.97
C LEU A 342 8.25 -12.66 -19.89
N ASP A 343 7.07 -12.59 -20.52
CA ASP A 343 6.71 -11.48 -21.43
C ASP A 343 6.23 -10.21 -20.69
N ARG A 344 5.57 -10.38 -19.53
CA ARG A 344 4.91 -9.29 -18.78
C ARG A 344 5.79 -8.71 -17.67
N GLY A 345 6.71 -9.52 -17.16
CA GLY A 345 7.57 -9.15 -16.04
C GLY A 345 6.95 -9.44 -14.67
N ILE A 346 7.73 -9.10 -13.64
CA ILE A 346 7.37 -9.17 -12.23
C ILE A 346 7.04 -7.76 -11.75
N MET A 347 5.88 -7.59 -11.08
CA MET A 347 5.47 -6.32 -10.49
C MET A 347 5.79 -6.31 -9.00
N LEU A 348 6.58 -5.33 -8.55
CA LEU A 348 6.89 -5.08 -7.14
C LEU A 348 5.93 -4.06 -6.56
N THR A 349 5.45 -4.31 -5.35
CA THR A 349 4.58 -3.43 -4.57
C THR A 349 4.99 -3.42 -3.09
N GLY A 350 4.34 -2.58 -2.30
CA GLY A 350 4.66 -2.42 -0.88
C GLY A 350 5.84 -1.49 -0.60
N GLY A 351 5.97 -1.07 0.66
CA GLY A 351 7.02 -0.13 1.06
C GLY A 351 8.43 -0.70 1.01
N GLY A 352 8.58 -2.02 1.20
CA GLY A 352 9.87 -2.70 1.14
C GLY A 352 10.44 -2.80 -0.27
N SER A 353 9.59 -2.77 -1.31
CA SER A 353 10.03 -2.76 -2.71
C SER A 353 10.79 -1.49 -3.11
N MET A 354 10.63 -0.41 -2.33
CA MET A 354 11.35 0.85 -2.54
C MET A 354 12.82 0.80 -2.10
N LEU A 355 13.25 -0.31 -1.50
CA LEU A 355 14.66 -0.50 -1.17
C LEU A 355 15.47 -0.58 -2.46
N ARG A 356 16.48 0.28 -2.57
CA ARG A 356 17.29 0.40 -3.78
C ARG A 356 17.96 -0.92 -4.16
N GLY A 357 17.95 -1.25 -5.45
CA GLY A 357 18.56 -2.46 -5.98
C GLY A 357 17.68 -3.72 -5.89
N MET A 358 16.42 -3.59 -5.43
CA MET A 358 15.52 -4.74 -5.31
C MET A 358 15.11 -5.27 -6.69
N GLU A 359 14.85 -4.39 -7.65
CA GLU A 359 14.54 -4.76 -9.04
C GLU A 359 15.72 -5.51 -9.66
N GLU A 360 16.91 -4.93 -9.62
CA GLU A 360 18.12 -5.48 -10.18
C GLU A 360 18.47 -6.84 -9.57
N MET A 361 18.28 -6.98 -8.26
CA MET A 361 18.56 -8.24 -7.56
C MET A 361 17.63 -9.37 -7.98
N ILE A 362 16.33 -9.07 -8.18
CA ILE A 362 15.36 -10.06 -8.66
C ILE A 362 15.61 -10.37 -10.14
N GLU A 363 15.83 -9.36 -10.99
CA GLU A 363 16.15 -9.56 -12.41
C GLU A 363 17.40 -10.42 -12.62
N GLU A 364 18.47 -10.15 -11.88
CA GLU A 364 19.72 -10.92 -11.98
C GLU A 364 19.51 -12.40 -11.67
N ARG A 365 18.65 -12.71 -10.69
CA ARG A 365 18.42 -14.09 -10.26
C ARG A 365 17.37 -14.82 -11.10
N THR A 366 16.38 -14.13 -11.63
CA THR A 366 15.26 -14.75 -12.38
C THR A 366 15.42 -14.66 -13.88
N GLY A 367 16.16 -13.67 -14.38
CA GLY A 367 16.23 -13.33 -15.81
C GLY A 367 14.93 -12.72 -16.34
N ILE A 368 14.02 -12.28 -15.46
CA ILE A 368 12.71 -11.72 -15.81
C ILE A 368 12.71 -10.23 -15.47
N ASN A 369 12.25 -9.39 -16.40
CA ASN A 369 12.12 -7.95 -16.18
C ASN A 369 11.27 -7.68 -14.95
N THR A 370 11.76 -6.85 -14.03
CA THR A 370 11.12 -6.54 -12.76
C THR A 370 10.90 -5.04 -12.68
N MET A 371 9.70 -4.62 -12.25
CA MET A 371 9.35 -3.22 -12.18
C MET A 371 8.56 -2.91 -10.91
N THR A 372 8.82 -1.77 -10.30
CA THR A 372 8.08 -1.28 -9.14
C THR A 372 6.88 -0.44 -9.59
N ALA A 373 5.74 -0.61 -8.95
CA ALA A 373 4.55 0.18 -9.22
C ALA A 373 4.78 1.68 -8.93
N ASP A 374 4.06 2.59 -9.60
CA ASP A 374 4.24 4.05 -9.49
C ASP A 374 4.15 4.59 -8.04
N ASP A 375 3.27 4.06 -7.20
CA ASP A 375 3.13 4.42 -5.76
C ASP A 375 2.98 3.13 -4.95
N PRO A 376 4.07 2.37 -4.79
CA PRO A 376 4.00 0.99 -4.30
C PRO A 376 3.40 0.89 -2.90
N MET A 377 3.51 1.94 -2.08
CA MET A 377 2.91 1.97 -0.74
C MET A 377 1.39 2.13 -0.73
N LYS A 378 0.76 2.58 -1.82
CA LYS A 378 -0.69 2.81 -1.88
C LYS A 378 -1.43 1.80 -2.73
N VAL A 379 -0.70 1.02 -3.52
CA VAL A 379 -1.27 0.09 -4.50
C VAL A 379 -2.26 -0.88 -3.84
N VAL A 380 -1.87 -1.52 -2.73
CA VAL A 380 -2.73 -2.44 -1.99
C VAL A 380 -4.01 -1.74 -1.49
N ALA A 381 -3.88 -0.55 -0.90
CA ALA A 381 -5.03 0.21 -0.39
C ALA A 381 -5.99 0.64 -1.52
N ILE A 382 -5.45 1.03 -2.69
CA ILE A 382 -6.23 1.37 -3.87
C ILE A 382 -7.01 0.15 -4.34
N GLY A 383 -6.32 -0.97 -4.57
CA GLY A 383 -6.96 -2.20 -5.05
C GLY A 383 -7.96 -2.79 -4.05
N THR A 384 -7.68 -2.68 -2.74
CA THR A 384 -8.64 -3.07 -1.70
C THR A 384 -9.92 -2.23 -1.78
N GLY A 385 -9.81 -0.94 -2.10
CA GLY A 385 -10.96 -0.07 -2.29
C GLY A 385 -11.72 -0.33 -3.58
N GLU A 386 -11.01 -0.56 -4.69
CA GLU A 386 -11.60 -0.87 -6.00
C GLU A 386 -12.23 -2.27 -6.04
N TYR A 387 -11.79 -3.20 -5.19
CA TYR A 387 -12.34 -4.55 -5.10
C TYR A 387 -13.85 -4.57 -4.79
N VAL A 388 -14.34 -3.64 -3.99
CA VAL A 388 -15.78 -3.53 -3.71
C VAL A 388 -16.57 -3.24 -4.98
N GLU A 389 -16.03 -2.41 -5.86
CA GLU A 389 -16.64 -2.09 -7.16
C GLU A 389 -16.62 -3.30 -8.10
N PHE A 390 -15.52 -4.00 -8.13
CA PHE A 390 -15.37 -5.22 -8.92
C PHE A 390 -16.35 -6.35 -8.51
N MET A 391 -16.65 -6.47 -7.23
CA MET A 391 -17.66 -7.43 -6.73
C MET A 391 -19.07 -7.04 -7.16
N ASP A 392 -19.43 -5.74 -7.12
CA ASP A 392 -20.73 -5.25 -7.54
C ASP A 392 -20.97 -5.52 -9.03
N GLU A 393 -19.95 -5.38 -9.88
CA GLU A 393 -20.02 -5.68 -11.32
C GLU A 393 -20.22 -7.16 -11.61
N ARG A 394 -19.57 -8.05 -10.84
CA ARG A 394 -19.75 -9.51 -11.00
C ARG A 394 -21.12 -10.01 -10.57
N ILE A 395 -21.75 -9.42 -9.55
CA ILE A 395 -23.12 -9.77 -9.13
C ILE A 395 -24.15 -9.40 -10.21
N GLY A 396 -23.85 -8.43 -11.06
CA GLY A 396 -24.71 -8.05 -12.20
C GLY A 396 -24.60 -8.93 -13.45
N ILE A 397 -23.72 -9.93 -13.45
CA ILE A 397 -23.46 -10.82 -14.62
C ILE A 397 -24.06 -12.24 -14.43
N PHE A 398 -24.66 -12.54 -13.26
CA PHE A 398 -25.35 -13.81 -12.99
C PHE A 398 -26.84 -13.66 -12.85
#